data_9c1a2aed7e1655441c2c46a994ada50c
#
_entry.id   9c1a2aed7e1655441c2c46a994ada50c
#
_cell.length_a   1.000
_cell.length_b   1.000
_cell.length_c   1.000
_cell.angle_alpha   90.00
_cell.angle_beta   90.00
_cell.angle_gamma   90.00
#
_symmetry.space_group_name_H-M   'P 1'
#
loop_
_entity.id
_entity.type
_entity.pdbx_description
1 polymer ?
#
loop_
_entity_poly.entity_id
_entity_poly.type
_entity_poly.pdbx_seq_one_letter_code
_entity_poly.pdbx_strand_id
1 'polypeptide(L)'
;MTLTGFVLLYMLGTVAIGVFAATRVKNTNDFALAGRSLPLPMVVTATFATWFGSETILGLPGRFIESGIAGVIEEPFGSGMALILVGTFFAQKLYRRNILTIGDYYRERYGKGIEILCSMFIVLSYLGWVGAQITALGLVINLITEGAVSITTGMILGAAVVLFYTVVGGMWSVAITDFVQMIIIVGGLLAILFFASDLAGGFGNVVDYARERDLFHAWPEPTTTGWLFWISAAITMMIGSIPQQDVFQRVMSAKNMQTAVAGPIIGGCVYILFAFVPMMIVVASILVMPDVAQKFLAEDPQQLLPTLVRDYMPMWLRVLFFGAVLSAVMSTASATMLAPSTTFVENVLSHVMELNEKNLLRVMRVTLAVFAAAVLAYSIAFQGAAIYDMVAMAYQFPVVGAFWPLVCGLYWRRATKTGAYASIVVGGIVWTVLTVTSLGDVFPSVLGGFLAAGFGMAVGSLVPTAANRR
;
A
#
# COMPACT_ATOMS: atom_id res chain seq x y z
N MET A 1 14.97 -31.15 2.49
CA MET A 1 14.82 -29.99 1.60
C MET A 1 15.28 -28.76 2.39
N THR A 2 16.11 -27.90 1.82
CA THR A 2 16.58 -26.68 2.49
C THR A 2 15.46 -25.61 2.52
N LEU A 3 15.56 -24.63 3.40
CA LEU A 3 14.61 -23.49 3.44
C LEU A 3 14.51 -22.81 2.06
N THR A 4 15.66 -22.58 1.41
CA THR A 4 15.74 -22.03 0.05
C THR A 4 14.96 -22.88 -0.97
N GLY A 5 15.04 -24.20 -0.89
CA GLY A 5 14.29 -25.11 -1.78
C GLY A 5 12.77 -24.99 -1.60
N PHE A 6 12.28 -24.85 -0.38
CA PHE A 6 10.85 -24.61 -0.09
C PHE A 6 10.38 -23.27 -0.64
N VAL A 7 11.20 -22.22 -0.47
CA VAL A 7 10.88 -20.88 -0.97
C VAL A 7 10.80 -20.87 -2.49
N LEU A 8 11.76 -21.49 -3.19
CA LEU A 8 11.72 -21.62 -4.64
C LEU A 8 10.47 -22.37 -5.12
N LEU A 9 10.11 -23.46 -4.45
CA LEU A 9 8.89 -24.21 -4.77
C LEU A 9 7.64 -23.35 -4.55
N TYR A 10 7.60 -22.56 -3.47
CA TYR A 10 6.53 -21.63 -3.20
C TYR A 10 6.39 -20.55 -4.29
N MET A 11 7.50 -19.92 -4.67
CA MET A 11 7.52 -18.91 -5.74
C MET A 11 7.06 -19.50 -7.08
N LEU A 12 7.51 -20.70 -7.43
CA LEU A 12 7.05 -21.41 -8.62
C LEU A 12 5.55 -21.73 -8.57
N GLY A 13 5.03 -22.13 -7.40
CA GLY A 13 3.59 -22.33 -7.18
C GLY A 13 2.78 -21.05 -7.41
N THR A 14 3.25 -19.92 -6.89
CA THR A 14 2.60 -18.62 -7.09
C THR A 14 2.60 -18.21 -8.58
N VAL A 15 3.73 -18.41 -9.27
CA VAL A 15 3.82 -18.18 -10.72
C VAL A 15 2.85 -19.08 -11.49
N ALA A 16 2.75 -20.35 -11.13
CA ALA A 16 1.83 -21.29 -11.78
C ALA A 16 0.37 -20.87 -11.61
N ILE A 17 -0.02 -20.41 -10.41
CA ILE A 17 -1.36 -19.87 -10.14
C ILE A 17 -1.60 -18.60 -10.98
N GLY A 18 -0.63 -17.70 -11.06
CA GLY A 18 -0.71 -16.48 -11.86
C GLY A 18 -0.87 -16.77 -13.36
N VAL A 19 -0.12 -17.73 -13.90
CA VAL A 19 -0.23 -18.17 -15.29
C VAL A 19 -1.59 -18.85 -15.55
N PHE A 20 -2.07 -19.66 -14.62
CA PHE A 20 -3.42 -20.23 -14.71
C PHE A 20 -4.49 -19.13 -14.76
N ALA A 21 -4.37 -18.11 -13.90
CA ALA A 21 -5.28 -16.98 -13.89
C ALA A 21 -5.28 -16.19 -15.21
N ALA A 22 -4.16 -16.16 -15.91
CA ALA A 22 -4.01 -15.48 -17.20
C ALA A 22 -4.93 -16.04 -18.30
N THR A 23 -5.36 -17.29 -18.19
CA THR A 23 -6.34 -17.89 -19.14
C THR A 23 -7.69 -17.15 -19.14
N ARG A 24 -7.97 -16.36 -18.09
CA ARG A 24 -9.20 -15.57 -17.95
C ARG A 24 -9.11 -14.18 -18.59
N VAL A 25 -7.91 -13.72 -18.97
CA VAL A 25 -7.68 -12.38 -19.53
C VAL A 25 -7.90 -12.40 -21.05
N LYS A 26 -9.00 -11.83 -21.50
CA LYS A 26 -9.37 -11.73 -22.92
C LYS A 26 -9.27 -10.31 -23.47
N ASN A 27 -9.44 -9.31 -22.62
CA ASN A 27 -9.47 -7.89 -22.96
C ASN A 27 -8.88 -7.02 -21.86
N THR A 28 -8.83 -5.71 -22.07
CA THR A 28 -8.31 -4.74 -21.13
C THR A 28 -9.11 -4.69 -19.82
N ASN A 29 -10.42 -4.84 -19.86
CA ASN A 29 -11.26 -4.85 -18.65
C ASN A 29 -10.99 -6.09 -17.79
N ASP A 30 -10.76 -7.25 -18.40
CA ASP A 30 -10.33 -8.45 -17.67
C ASP A 30 -8.95 -8.25 -17.03
N PHE A 31 -8.03 -7.61 -17.76
CA PHE A 31 -6.67 -7.35 -17.28
C PHE A 31 -6.67 -6.34 -16.12
N ALA A 32 -7.41 -5.24 -16.23
CA ALA A 32 -7.40 -4.16 -15.25
C ALA A 32 -8.36 -4.38 -14.06
N LEU A 33 -9.55 -5.00 -14.30
CA LEU A 33 -10.65 -5.07 -13.34
C LEU A 33 -11.22 -6.49 -13.15
N ALA A 34 -10.53 -7.54 -13.63
CA ALA A 34 -11.02 -8.93 -13.59
C ALA A 34 -12.48 -9.08 -14.14
N GLY A 35 -12.81 -8.30 -15.18
CA GLY A 35 -14.13 -8.31 -15.81
C GLY A 35 -15.28 -7.91 -14.86
N ARG A 36 -15.02 -7.24 -13.76
CA ARG A 36 -16.00 -6.87 -12.71
C ARG A 36 -16.80 -8.07 -12.19
N SER A 37 -16.11 -9.17 -11.93
CA SER A 37 -16.75 -10.45 -11.61
C SER A 37 -16.35 -11.05 -10.27
N LEU A 38 -15.48 -10.36 -9.49
CA LEU A 38 -14.96 -10.89 -8.24
C LEU A 38 -16.05 -11.01 -7.16
N PRO A 39 -16.22 -12.19 -6.55
CA PRO A 39 -17.13 -12.38 -5.43
C PRO A 39 -16.57 -11.74 -4.14
N LEU A 40 -17.44 -11.54 -3.14
CA LEU A 40 -17.09 -10.87 -1.89
C LEU A 40 -15.81 -11.42 -1.21
N PRO A 41 -15.63 -12.74 -1.05
CA PRO A 41 -14.40 -13.25 -0.43
C PRO A 41 -13.13 -12.82 -1.16
N MET A 42 -13.14 -12.83 -2.51
CA MET A 42 -11.98 -12.41 -3.29
C MET A 42 -11.72 -10.91 -3.22
N VAL A 43 -12.78 -10.07 -3.13
CA VAL A 43 -12.59 -8.62 -2.94
C VAL A 43 -12.05 -8.33 -1.55
N VAL A 44 -12.54 -9.00 -0.51
CA VAL A 44 -12.03 -8.88 0.87
C VAL A 44 -10.55 -9.29 0.95
N THR A 45 -10.21 -10.48 0.41
CA THR A 45 -8.83 -10.99 0.45
C THR A 45 -7.89 -10.14 -0.37
N ALA A 46 -8.29 -9.72 -1.58
CA ALA A 46 -7.48 -8.83 -2.40
C ALA A 46 -7.28 -7.46 -1.76
N THR A 47 -8.31 -6.92 -1.09
CA THR A 47 -8.19 -5.67 -0.33
C THR A 47 -7.23 -5.83 0.84
N PHE A 48 -7.40 -6.86 1.67
CA PHE A 48 -6.52 -7.15 2.80
C PHE A 48 -5.08 -7.38 2.33
N ALA A 49 -4.86 -8.32 1.41
CA ALA A 49 -3.53 -8.76 1.02
C ALA A 49 -2.71 -7.69 0.27
N THR A 50 -3.37 -6.74 -0.39
CA THR A 50 -2.69 -5.60 -1.02
C THR A 50 -2.11 -4.63 0.01
N TRP A 51 -2.79 -4.46 1.13
CA TRP A 51 -2.40 -3.54 2.20
C TRP A 51 -1.53 -4.20 3.26
N PHE A 52 -1.61 -5.52 3.38
CA PHE A 52 -0.80 -6.29 4.31
C PHE A 52 0.54 -6.67 3.65
N GLY A 53 1.38 -5.67 3.41
CA GLY A 53 2.66 -5.78 2.72
C GLY A 53 3.88 -5.88 3.65
N SER A 54 5.03 -5.49 3.11
CA SER A 54 6.30 -5.48 3.84
C SER A 54 6.29 -4.48 5.00
N GLU A 55 5.62 -3.35 4.80
CA GLU A 55 5.46 -2.30 5.80
C GLU A 55 4.77 -2.82 7.06
N THR A 56 3.74 -3.66 6.91
CA THR A 56 2.99 -4.21 8.04
C THR A 56 3.71 -5.36 8.74
N ILE A 57 4.49 -6.18 8.01
CA ILE A 57 5.16 -7.34 8.61
C ILE A 57 6.56 -7.00 9.12
N LEU A 58 7.30 -6.17 8.40
CA LEU A 58 8.70 -5.87 8.71
C LEU A 58 8.88 -4.46 9.29
N GLY A 59 8.20 -3.45 8.73
CA GLY A 59 8.35 -2.05 9.14
C GLY A 59 7.59 -1.68 10.41
N LEU A 60 6.30 -1.97 10.45
CA LEU A 60 5.40 -1.67 11.56
C LEU A 60 5.86 -2.21 12.93
N PRO A 61 6.35 -3.47 13.05
CA PRO A 61 6.78 -4.00 14.34
C PRO A 61 7.90 -3.19 15.01
N GLY A 62 8.91 -2.79 14.24
CA GLY A 62 10.00 -1.94 14.74
C GLY A 62 9.50 -0.59 15.26
N ARG A 63 8.70 0.08 14.44
CA ARG A 63 8.09 1.38 14.78
C ARG A 63 7.18 1.31 16.00
N PHE A 64 6.44 0.21 16.16
CA PHE A 64 5.59 -0.03 17.33
C PHE A 64 6.41 -0.14 18.63
N ILE A 65 7.55 -0.82 18.61
CA ILE A 65 8.42 -0.91 19.79
C ILE A 65 9.05 0.44 20.16
N GLU A 66 9.38 1.26 19.15
CA GLU A 66 10.00 2.57 19.38
C GLU A 66 9.01 3.59 19.94
N SER A 67 7.76 3.59 19.48
CA SER A 67 6.83 4.71 19.67
C SER A 67 5.40 4.30 20.06
N GLY A 68 5.15 3.02 20.32
CA GLY A 68 3.82 2.51 20.65
C GLY A 68 2.77 2.71 19.56
N ILE A 69 1.50 2.58 19.90
CA ILE A 69 0.37 2.81 18.99
C ILE A 69 0.36 4.25 18.46
N ALA A 70 0.76 5.23 19.26
CA ALA A 70 0.80 6.63 18.83
C ALA A 70 1.76 6.84 17.64
N GLY A 71 2.86 6.09 17.57
CA GLY A 71 3.85 6.17 16.50
C GLY A 71 3.48 5.39 15.24
N VAL A 72 2.45 4.56 15.29
CA VAL A 72 1.97 3.74 14.17
C VAL A 72 0.54 4.10 13.75
N ILE A 73 0.11 5.32 14.00
CA ILE A 73 -1.25 5.77 13.67
C ILE A 73 -1.53 5.79 12.16
N GLU A 74 -0.51 6.01 11.33
CA GLU A 74 -0.61 5.97 9.87
C GLU A 74 -1.00 4.57 9.41
N GLU A 75 -0.31 3.58 9.95
CA GLU A 75 -0.46 2.17 9.61
C GLU A 75 -0.45 1.33 10.91
N PRO A 76 -1.47 0.52 11.20
CA PRO A 76 -2.55 0.10 10.33
C PRO A 76 -3.83 0.95 10.42
N PHE A 77 -3.88 1.92 11.33
CA PHE A 77 -5.15 2.60 11.65
C PHE A 77 -5.58 3.54 10.52
N GLY A 78 -4.69 4.39 10.03
CA GLY A 78 -4.98 5.27 8.90
C GLY A 78 -5.34 4.49 7.65
N SER A 79 -4.51 3.51 7.27
CA SER A 79 -4.73 2.66 6.10
C SER A 79 -6.03 1.89 6.15
N GLY A 80 -6.30 1.19 7.25
CA GLY A 80 -7.54 0.43 7.41
C GLY A 80 -8.78 1.32 7.46
N MET A 81 -8.67 2.50 8.10
CA MET A 81 -9.75 3.49 8.10
C MET A 81 -10.02 4.03 6.69
N ALA A 82 -8.99 4.24 5.86
CA ALA A 82 -9.17 4.63 4.46
C ALA A 82 -10.05 3.63 3.71
N LEU A 83 -9.82 2.33 3.87
CA LEU A 83 -10.62 1.29 3.23
C LEU A 83 -12.08 1.32 3.71
N ILE A 84 -12.30 1.51 5.01
CA ILE A 84 -13.65 1.64 5.59
C ILE A 84 -14.35 2.89 5.02
N LEU A 85 -13.64 4.03 4.95
CA LEU A 85 -14.17 5.27 4.38
C LEU A 85 -14.48 5.11 2.88
N VAL A 86 -13.60 4.43 2.11
CA VAL A 86 -13.84 4.14 0.70
C VAL A 86 -15.12 3.31 0.53
N GLY A 87 -15.27 2.21 1.27
CA GLY A 87 -16.46 1.39 1.19
C GLY A 87 -17.73 2.17 1.55
N THR A 88 -17.66 2.97 2.62
CA THR A 88 -18.83 3.69 3.16
C THR A 88 -19.24 4.89 2.29
N PHE A 89 -18.28 5.69 1.83
CA PHE A 89 -18.59 6.97 1.18
C PHE A 89 -18.33 6.99 -0.33
N PHE A 90 -17.32 6.26 -0.84
CA PHE A 90 -16.87 6.42 -2.21
C PHE A 90 -17.31 5.29 -3.13
N ALA A 91 -17.27 4.04 -2.66
CA ALA A 91 -17.46 2.85 -3.48
C ALA A 91 -18.78 2.89 -4.28
N GLN A 92 -19.91 3.21 -3.65
CA GLN A 92 -21.19 3.25 -4.30
C GLN A 92 -21.24 4.29 -5.44
N LYS A 93 -20.65 5.47 -5.22
CA LYS A 93 -20.67 6.56 -6.20
C LYS A 93 -19.76 6.28 -7.40
N LEU A 94 -18.59 5.69 -7.15
CA LEU A 94 -17.63 5.36 -8.18
C LEU A 94 -18.07 4.12 -8.97
N TYR A 95 -18.54 3.07 -8.31
CA TYR A 95 -18.96 1.81 -8.95
C TYR A 95 -20.07 2.01 -10.01
N ARG A 96 -21.00 2.96 -9.78
CA ARG A 96 -22.08 3.30 -10.71
C ARG A 96 -21.59 3.92 -12.02
N ARG A 97 -20.38 4.47 -12.06
CA ARG A 97 -19.89 5.20 -13.25
C ARG A 97 -19.33 4.30 -14.34
N ASN A 98 -19.04 3.04 -14.03
CA ASN A 98 -18.53 2.04 -14.98
C ASN A 98 -17.26 2.48 -15.73
N ILE A 99 -16.36 3.17 -15.05
CA ILE A 99 -15.07 3.66 -15.55
C ILE A 99 -13.94 2.67 -15.27
N LEU A 100 -12.85 2.73 -16.02
CA LEU A 100 -11.72 1.81 -15.91
C LEU A 100 -10.72 2.21 -14.82
N THR A 101 -10.50 3.51 -14.66
CA THR A 101 -9.53 4.09 -13.71
C THR A 101 -10.16 5.21 -12.89
N ILE A 102 -9.52 5.54 -11.77
CA ILE A 102 -9.89 6.73 -11.00
C ILE A 102 -9.61 8.03 -11.77
N GLY A 103 -8.63 8.01 -12.69
CA GLY A 103 -8.32 9.12 -13.59
C GLY A 103 -9.48 9.49 -14.52
N ASP A 104 -10.24 8.49 -14.98
CA ASP A 104 -11.44 8.72 -15.81
C ASP A 104 -12.49 9.56 -15.07
N TYR A 105 -12.61 9.38 -13.74
CA TYR A 105 -13.48 10.23 -12.92
C TYR A 105 -13.05 11.70 -12.95
N TYR A 106 -11.75 11.98 -12.84
CA TYR A 106 -11.25 13.35 -12.93
C TYR A 106 -11.48 13.95 -14.33
N ARG A 107 -11.35 13.13 -15.39
CA ARG A 107 -11.66 13.53 -16.76
C ARG A 107 -13.12 13.92 -16.92
N GLU A 108 -14.05 13.06 -16.48
CA GLU A 108 -15.49 13.32 -16.53
C GLU A 108 -15.87 14.59 -15.77
N ARG A 109 -15.23 14.85 -14.64
CA ARG A 109 -15.63 15.93 -13.74
C ARG A 109 -14.97 17.27 -14.06
N TYR A 110 -13.70 17.27 -14.46
CA TYR A 110 -12.86 18.46 -14.59
C TYR A 110 -12.13 18.57 -15.94
N GLY A 111 -12.15 17.54 -16.76
CA GLY A 111 -11.48 17.47 -18.04
C GLY A 111 -10.01 17.03 -17.99
N LYS A 112 -9.42 16.86 -19.17
CA LYS A 112 -8.10 16.26 -19.44
C LYS A 112 -6.95 16.77 -18.56
N GLY A 113 -6.87 18.08 -18.34
CA GLY A 113 -5.72 18.63 -17.60
C GLY A 113 -5.68 18.19 -16.13
N ILE A 114 -6.82 18.15 -15.43
CA ILE A 114 -6.92 17.67 -14.05
C ILE A 114 -6.75 16.15 -14.00
N GLU A 115 -7.29 15.42 -14.97
CA GLU A 115 -7.06 13.98 -15.13
C GLU A 115 -5.56 13.66 -15.14
N ILE A 116 -4.79 14.30 -16.02
CA ILE A 116 -3.35 14.05 -16.14
C ILE A 116 -2.63 14.40 -14.85
N LEU A 117 -2.91 15.57 -14.26
CA LEU A 117 -2.23 16.00 -13.04
C LEU A 117 -2.51 15.06 -11.85
N CYS A 118 -3.79 14.76 -11.56
CA CYS A 118 -4.14 13.83 -10.48
C CYS A 118 -3.54 12.44 -10.72
N SER A 119 -3.62 11.94 -11.97
CA SER A 119 -3.06 10.64 -12.33
C SER A 119 -1.54 10.60 -12.14
N MET A 120 -0.82 11.67 -12.45
CA MET A 120 0.62 11.74 -12.21
C MET A 120 0.97 11.72 -10.72
N PHE A 121 0.24 12.46 -9.87
CA PHE A 121 0.43 12.38 -8.42
C PHE A 121 0.17 10.96 -7.88
N ILE A 122 -0.87 10.30 -8.39
CA ILE A 122 -1.19 8.91 -8.04
C ILE A 122 -0.08 7.96 -8.51
N VAL A 123 0.39 8.05 -9.76
CA VAL A 123 1.45 7.19 -10.31
C VAL A 123 2.76 7.36 -9.55
N LEU A 124 3.15 8.61 -9.24
CA LEU A 124 4.38 8.90 -8.50
C LEU A 124 4.37 8.30 -7.09
N SER A 125 3.22 8.26 -6.44
CA SER A 125 3.10 7.67 -5.11
C SER A 125 3.47 6.18 -5.08
N TYR A 126 3.26 5.45 -6.16
CA TYR A 126 3.61 4.04 -6.21
C TYR A 126 5.12 3.76 -6.29
N LEU A 127 5.96 4.73 -6.66
CA LEU A 127 7.42 4.52 -6.71
C LEU A 127 7.96 4.13 -5.33
N GLY A 128 7.59 4.87 -4.28
CA GLY A 128 8.00 4.57 -2.91
C GLY A 128 7.38 3.28 -2.39
N TRP A 129 6.08 3.08 -2.58
CA TRP A 129 5.38 1.92 -2.06
C TRP A 129 5.85 0.61 -2.70
N VAL A 130 5.89 0.54 -4.04
CA VAL A 130 6.43 -0.66 -4.73
C VAL A 130 7.92 -0.83 -4.44
N GLY A 131 8.66 0.29 -4.32
CA GLY A 131 10.08 0.28 -3.93
C GLY A 131 10.31 -0.41 -2.60
N ALA A 132 9.49 -0.13 -1.60
CA ALA A 132 9.52 -0.80 -0.31
C ALA A 132 9.31 -2.31 -0.43
N GLN A 133 8.35 -2.76 -1.27
CA GLN A 133 8.11 -4.18 -1.50
C GLN A 133 9.31 -4.87 -2.18
N ILE A 134 9.92 -4.23 -3.19
CA ILE A 134 11.10 -4.77 -3.87
C ILE A 134 12.30 -4.87 -2.91
N THR A 135 12.49 -3.85 -2.07
CA THR A 135 13.53 -3.87 -1.02
C THR A 135 13.31 -5.03 -0.04
N ALA A 136 12.07 -5.23 0.40
CA ALA A 136 11.70 -6.33 1.29
C ALA A 136 11.92 -7.70 0.65
N LEU A 137 11.60 -7.89 -0.65
CA LEU A 137 11.92 -9.13 -1.37
C LEU A 137 13.43 -9.40 -1.36
N GLY A 138 14.24 -8.37 -1.60
CA GLY A 138 15.70 -8.47 -1.53
C GLY A 138 16.18 -8.91 -0.15
N LEU A 139 15.68 -8.27 0.91
CA LEU A 139 16.02 -8.59 2.30
C LEU A 139 15.63 -10.02 2.66
N VAL A 140 14.41 -10.43 2.34
CA VAL A 140 13.89 -11.77 2.67
C VAL A 140 14.66 -12.85 1.93
N ILE A 141 14.95 -12.67 0.64
CA ILE A 141 15.74 -13.66 -0.14
C ILE A 141 17.16 -13.75 0.41
N ASN A 142 17.79 -12.63 0.78
CA ASN A 142 19.11 -12.64 1.42
C ASN A 142 19.11 -13.42 2.75
N LEU A 143 18.10 -13.18 3.61
CA LEU A 143 17.96 -13.87 4.89
C LEU A 143 17.74 -15.39 4.73
N ILE A 144 16.89 -15.80 3.80
CA ILE A 144 16.58 -17.20 3.52
C ILE A 144 17.80 -17.96 2.97
N THR A 145 18.65 -17.25 2.23
CA THR A 145 19.87 -17.83 1.63
C THR A 145 21.11 -17.64 2.50
N GLU A 146 20.94 -17.17 3.76
CA GLU A 146 22.02 -16.92 4.71
C GLU A 146 23.14 -16.03 4.12
N GLY A 147 22.74 -15.02 3.30
CA GLY A 147 23.65 -14.11 2.64
C GLY A 147 24.26 -14.63 1.33
N ALA A 148 23.98 -15.87 0.89
CA ALA A 148 24.49 -16.39 -0.38
C ALA A 148 23.98 -15.60 -1.60
N VAL A 149 22.77 -15.05 -1.52
CA VAL A 149 22.22 -14.12 -2.51
C VAL A 149 22.25 -12.70 -1.90
N SER A 150 22.92 -11.75 -2.58
CA SER A 150 22.94 -10.37 -2.12
C SER A 150 21.55 -9.74 -2.15
N ILE A 151 21.30 -8.72 -1.31
CA ILE A 151 20.01 -8.00 -1.28
C ILE A 151 19.65 -7.48 -2.68
N THR A 152 20.59 -6.87 -3.40
CA THR A 152 20.38 -6.37 -4.77
C THR A 152 19.98 -7.49 -5.74
N THR A 153 20.65 -8.65 -5.68
CA THR A 153 20.29 -9.80 -6.51
C THR A 153 18.90 -10.33 -6.14
N GLY A 154 18.57 -10.36 -4.85
CA GLY A 154 17.26 -10.71 -4.35
C GLY A 154 16.16 -9.77 -4.83
N MET A 155 16.42 -8.44 -4.86
CA MET A 155 15.52 -7.45 -5.44
C MET A 155 15.23 -7.73 -6.92
N ILE A 156 16.28 -8.02 -7.71
CA ILE A 156 16.15 -8.31 -9.14
C ILE A 156 15.33 -9.58 -9.37
N LEU A 157 15.64 -10.67 -8.64
CA LEU A 157 14.92 -11.95 -8.76
C LEU A 157 13.45 -11.80 -8.32
N GLY A 158 13.21 -11.17 -7.18
CA GLY A 158 11.87 -10.93 -6.67
C GLY A 158 11.02 -10.08 -7.61
N ALA A 159 11.57 -8.96 -8.08
CA ALA A 159 10.91 -8.09 -9.05
C ALA A 159 10.59 -8.83 -10.36
N ALA A 160 11.52 -9.65 -10.88
CA ALA A 160 11.31 -10.41 -12.11
C ALA A 160 10.17 -11.42 -11.97
N VAL A 161 10.08 -12.13 -10.84
CA VAL A 161 9.01 -13.11 -10.57
C VAL A 161 7.66 -12.41 -10.48
N VAL A 162 7.57 -11.32 -9.69
CA VAL A 162 6.33 -10.55 -9.53
C VAL A 162 5.88 -9.96 -10.87
N LEU A 163 6.80 -9.34 -11.60
CA LEU A 163 6.52 -8.77 -12.92
C LEU A 163 5.98 -9.83 -13.88
N PHE A 164 6.60 -11.00 -13.93
CA PHE A 164 6.23 -12.05 -14.88
C PHE A 164 4.75 -12.45 -14.76
N TYR A 165 4.29 -12.85 -13.57
CA TYR A 165 2.90 -13.30 -13.44
C TYR A 165 1.90 -12.14 -13.50
N THR A 166 2.30 -10.94 -13.11
CA THR A 166 1.43 -9.75 -13.19
C THR A 166 1.21 -9.30 -14.63
N VAL A 167 2.28 -9.27 -15.45
CA VAL A 167 2.20 -8.94 -16.90
C VAL A 167 1.29 -9.91 -17.64
N VAL A 168 1.32 -11.19 -17.28
CA VAL A 168 0.54 -12.23 -17.97
C VAL A 168 -0.92 -12.21 -17.52
N GLY A 169 -1.18 -12.12 -16.22
CA GLY A 169 -2.51 -12.34 -15.64
C GLY A 169 -3.26 -11.11 -15.14
N GLY A 170 -2.62 -9.93 -15.01
CA GLY A 170 -3.26 -8.71 -14.54
C GLY A 170 -4.04 -8.89 -13.25
N MET A 171 -5.19 -8.22 -13.12
CA MET A 171 -6.06 -8.26 -11.93
C MET A 171 -6.61 -9.66 -11.60
N TRP A 172 -6.80 -10.53 -12.59
CA TRP A 172 -7.18 -11.93 -12.32
C TRP A 172 -6.07 -12.70 -11.60
N SER A 173 -4.80 -12.49 -12.02
CA SER A 173 -3.66 -13.09 -11.34
C SER A 173 -3.57 -12.56 -9.90
N VAL A 174 -3.63 -11.25 -9.72
CA VAL A 174 -3.60 -10.59 -8.41
C VAL A 174 -4.69 -11.18 -7.51
N ALA A 175 -5.96 -11.18 -7.92
CA ALA A 175 -7.07 -11.60 -7.06
C ALA A 175 -7.01 -13.09 -6.66
N ILE A 176 -6.55 -13.98 -7.55
CA ILE A 176 -6.46 -15.41 -7.25
C ILE A 176 -5.24 -15.71 -6.38
N THR A 177 -4.09 -15.08 -6.66
CA THR A 177 -2.91 -15.24 -5.80
C THR A 177 -3.16 -14.65 -4.42
N ASP A 178 -3.76 -13.47 -4.30
CA ASP A 178 -4.11 -12.83 -3.03
C ASP A 178 -5.01 -13.72 -2.16
N PHE A 179 -5.98 -14.39 -2.78
CA PHE A 179 -6.86 -15.31 -2.06
C PHE A 179 -6.10 -16.48 -1.42
N VAL A 180 -5.17 -17.09 -2.15
CA VAL A 180 -4.32 -18.18 -1.64
C VAL A 180 -3.31 -17.65 -0.61
N GLN A 181 -2.67 -16.54 -0.94
CA GLN A 181 -1.64 -15.93 -0.10
C GLN A 181 -2.19 -15.45 1.25
N MET A 182 -3.41 -14.90 1.29
CA MET A 182 -4.05 -14.52 2.55
C MET A 182 -4.15 -15.69 3.54
N ILE A 183 -4.50 -16.89 3.06
CA ILE A 183 -4.58 -18.08 3.91
C ILE A 183 -3.21 -18.38 4.54
N ILE A 184 -2.14 -18.27 3.75
CA ILE A 184 -0.76 -18.50 4.19
C ILE A 184 -0.31 -17.41 5.16
N ILE A 185 -0.62 -16.14 4.87
CA ILE A 185 -0.29 -15.00 5.73
C ILE A 185 -0.96 -15.15 7.09
N VAL A 186 -2.27 -15.35 7.10
CA VAL A 186 -3.05 -15.43 8.35
C VAL A 186 -2.63 -16.66 9.15
N GLY A 187 -2.62 -17.84 8.53
CA GLY A 187 -2.22 -19.08 9.21
C GLY A 187 -0.77 -19.06 9.69
N GLY A 188 0.13 -18.54 8.85
CA GLY A 188 1.56 -18.45 9.17
C GLY A 188 1.84 -17.52 10.35
N LEU A 189 1.35 -16.30 10.30
CA LEU A 189 1.61 -15.32 11.37
C LEU A 189 0.94 -15.67 12.70
N LEU A 190 -0.28 -16.26 12.67
CA LEU A 190 -0.92 -16.76 13.91
C LEU A 190 -0.12 -17.93 14.52
N ALA A 191 0.39 -18.85 13.71
CA ALA A 191 1.25 -19.92 14.22
C ALA A 191 2.54 -19.35 14.83
N ILE A 192 3.17 -18.36 14.18
CA ILE A 192 4.36 -17.69 14.72
C ILE A 192 4.04 -16.98 16.04
N LEU A 193 2.92 -16.23 16.11
CA LEU A 193 2.50 -15.58 17.35
C LEU A 193 2.33 -16.58 18.49
N PHE A 194 1.69 -17.71 18.23
CA PHE A 194 1.49 -18.75 19.21
C PHE A 194 2.82 -19.27 19.76
N PHE A 195 3.74 -19.68 18.88
CA PHE A 195 5.04 -20.23 19.28
C PHE A 195 5.97 -19.18 19.88
N ALA A 196 5.98 -17.93 19.35
CA ALA A 196 6.77 -16.84 19.92
C ALA A 196 6.29 -16.49 21.35
N SER A 197 4.98 -16.49 21.54
CA SER A 197 4.38 -16.26 22.86
C SER A 197 4.71 -17.39 23.86
N ASP A 198 4.70 -18.63 23.42
CA ASP A 198 5.08 -19.78 24.24
C ASP A 198 6.55 -19.69 24.69
N LEU A 199 7.46 -19.35 23.77
CA LEU A 199 8.88 -19.10 24.08
C LEU A 199 9.08 -17.92 25.05
N ALA A 200 8.20 -16.90 25.00
CA ALA A 200 8.21 -15.76 25.91
C ALA A 200 7.56 -16.03 27.28
N GLY A 201 7.18 -17.28 27.56
CA GLY A 201 6.52 -17.68 28.79
C GLY A 201 5.00 -17.47 28.82
N GLY A 202 4.37 -17.34 27.66
CA GLY A 202 2.94 -17.21 27.45
C GLY A 202 2.50 -15.84 26.90
N PHE A 203 1.36 -15.83 26.21
CA PHE A 203 0.83 -14.59 25.62
C PHE A 203 0.52 -13.50 26.65
N GLY A 204 0.18 -13.90 27.90
CA GLY A 204 0.01 -12.94 29.02
C GLY A 204 1.25 -12.11 29.25
N ASN A 205 2.44 -12.76 29.34
CA ASN A 205 3.71 -12.06 29.54
C ASN A 205 4.02 -11.06 28.41
N VAL A 206 3.68 -11.42 27.16
CA VAL A 206 3.86 -10.53 26.01
C VAL A 206 2.99 -9.28 26.14
N VAL A 207 1.71 -9.46 26.53
CA VAL A 207 0.78 -8.33 26.73
C VAL A 207 1.18 -7.48 27.94
N ASP A 208 1.60 -8.11 29.03
CA ASP A 208 2.00 -7.40 30.24
C ASP A 208 3.28 -6.57 29.99
N TYR A 209 4.27 -7.13 29.28
CA TYR A 209 5.46 -6.39 28.87
C TYR A 209 5.09 -5.16 28.00
N ALA A 210 4.20 -5.35 27.02
CA ALA A 210 3.74 -4.25 26.17
C ALA A 210 3.02 -3.15 26.98
N ARG A 211 2.25 -3.57 28.00
CA ARG A 211 1.54 -2.65 28.89
C ARG A 211 2.49 -1.92 29.84
N GLU A 212 3.47 -2.60 30.44
CA GLU A 212 4.49 -1.99 31.30
C GLU A 212 5.36 -0.96 30.58
N ARG A 213 5.55 -1.15 29.26
CA ARG A 213 6.28 -0.21 28.39
C ARG A 213 5.40 0.85 27.76
N ASP A 214 4.12 0.93 28.14
CA ASP A 214 3.12 1.87 27.62
C ASP A 214 2.96 1.83 26.07
N LEU A 215 3.23 0.67 25.45
CA LEU A 215 3.16 0.53 23.99
C LEU A 215 1.73 0.68 23.46
N PHE A 216 0.71 0.51 24.28
CA PHE A 216 -0.68 0.69 23.91
C PHE A 216 -1.18 2.14 23.99
N HIS A 217 -0.30 3.08 24.36
CA HIS A 217 -0.63 4.50 24.35
C HIS A 217 -0.89 4.98 22.92
N ALA A 218 -2.11 5.46 22.66
CA ALA A 218 -2.56 5.81 21.31
C ALA A 218 -2.49 7.32 20.99
N TRP A 219 -2.23 8.15 22.00
CA TRP A 219 -2.28 9.59 21.86
C TRP A 219 -0.87 10.19 21.84
N PRO A 220 -0.66 11.32 21.13
CA PRO A 220 0.63 12.00 21.14
C PRO A 220 0.87 12.70 22.48
N GLU A 221 2.08 13.23 22.66
CA GLU A 221 2.35 14.15 23.76
C GLU A 221 1.33 15.29 23.77
N PRO A 222 0.85 15.76 24.95
CA PRO A 222 -0.19 16.78 25.07
C PRO A 222 0.32 18.20 24.75
N THR A 223 1.07 18.33 23.66
CA THR A 223 1.58 19.59 23.12
C THR A 223 0.89 19.90 21.79
N THR A 224 0.81 21.18 21.41
CA THR A 224 0.25 21.59 20.12
C THR A 224 1.02 20.93 18.96
N THR A 225 2.34 20.91 19.04
CA THR A 225 3.19 20.27 18.02
C THR A 225 2.94 18.76 17.96
N GLY A 226 2.89 18.08 19.11
CA GLY A 226 2.59 16.65 19.16
C GLY A 226 1.27 16.31 18.45
N TRP A 227 0.21 17.06 18.74
CA TRP A 227 -1.08 16.85 18.07
C TRP A 227 -1.05 17.14 16.58
N LEU A 228 -0.35 18.21 16.14
CA LEU A 228 -0.25 18.53 14.71
C LEU A 228 0.47 17.42 13.93
N PHE A 229 1.60 16.90 14.47
CA PHE A 229 2.31 15.81 13.83
C PHE A 229 1.52 14.50 13.84
N TRP A 230 0.86 14.18 14.94
CA TRP A 230 0.02 12.98 15.04
C TRP A 230 -1.18 13.02 14.07
N ILE A 231 -1.87 14.17 13.97
CA ILE A 231 -2.96 14.36 12.99
C ILE A 231 -2.42 14.25 11.57
N SER A 232 -1.26 14.86 11.30
CA SER A 232 -0.61 14.77 9.99
C SER A 232 -0.31 13.32 9.62
N ALA A 233 0.26 12.55 10.54
CA ALA A 233 0.51 11.14 10.37
C ALA A 233 -0.79 10.38 10.11
N ALA A 234 -1.80 10.55 10.97
CA ALA A 234 -3.09 9.87 10.83
C ALA A 234 -3.75 10.10 9.46
N ILE A 235 -3.71 11.33 8.94
CA ILE A 235 -4.33 11.66 7.64
C ILE A 235 -3.48 11.21 6.44
N THR A 236 -2.18 11.02 6.58
CA THR A 236 -1.29 10.69 5.46
C THR A 236 -1.77 9.45 4.73
N MET A 237 -1.85 8.30 5.38
CA MET A 237 -2.35 7.09 4.75
C MET A 237 -3.88 7.06 4.69
N MET A 238 -4.60 7.56 5.70
CA MET A 238 -6.06 7.57 5.70
C MET A 238 -6.65 8.35 4.51
N ILE A 239 -6.14 9.53 4.25
CA ILE A 239 -6.64 10.41 3.18
C ILE A 239 -5.95 10.09 1.85
N GLY A 240 -4.64 9.84 1.87
CA GLY A 240 -3.84 9.56 0.68
C GLY A 240 -4.22 8.29 -0.04
N SER A 241 -4.76 7.31 0.68
CA SER A 241 -5.19 6.03 0.09
C SER A 241 -6.51 6.12 -0.65
N ILE A 242 -7.39 7.05 -0.30
CA ILE A 242 -8.73 7.16 -0.90
C ILE A 242 -8.69 7.35 -2.42
N PRO A 243 -7.85 8.24 -3.00
CA PRO A 243 -7.78 8.43 -4.45
C PRO A 243 -6.87 7.42 -5.16
N GLN A 244 -6.36 6.39 -4.48
CA GLN A 244 -5.45 5.42 -5.07
C GLN A 244 -6.14 4.48 -6.06
N GLN A 245 -5.42 4.17 -7.15
CA GLN A 245 -5.93 3.32 -8.23
C GLN A 245 -6.12 1.86 -7.80
N ASP A 246 -5.26 1.32 -6.93
CA ASP A 246 -5.39 -0.05 -6.45
C ASP A 246 -6.67 -0.25 -5.62
N VAL A 247 -7.02 0.70 -4.74
CA VAL A 247 -8.29 0.70 -4.01
C VAL A 247 -9.47 0.77 -4.97
N PHE A 248 -9.39 1.68 -5.95
CA PHE A 248 -10.40 1.82 -6.98
C PHE A 248 -10.58 0.50 -7.77
N GLN A 249 -9.48 -0.17 -8.16
CA GLN A 249 -9.55 -1.45 -8.88
C GLN A 249 -10.29 -2.53 -8.09
N ARG A 250 -10.10 -2.64 -6.76
CA ARG A 250 -10.83 -3.62 -5.94
C ARG A 250 -12.32 -3.33 -5.89
N VAL A 251 -12.68 -2.06 -5.70
CA VAL A 251 -14.08 -1.63 -5.76
C VAL A 251 -14.71 -1.97 -7.11
N MET A 252 -14.02 -1.61 -8.21
CA MET A 252 -14.55 -1.80 -9.56
C MET A 252 -14.54 -3.25 -10.04
N SER A 253 -13.65 -4.09 -9.51
CA SER A 253 -13.56 -5.53 -9.83
C SER A 253 -14.70 -6.35 -9.21
N ALA A 254 -15.44 -5.80 -8.25
CA ALA A 254 -16.53 -6.48 -7.58
C ALA A 254 -17.67 -6.84 -8.53
N LYS A 255 -18.28 -8.03 -8.34
CA LYS A 255 -19.38 -8.53 -9.18
C LYS A 255 -20.68 -7.73 -9.08
N ASN A 256 -20.87 -6.99 -7.99
CA ASN A 256 -22.06 -6.17 -7.76
C ASN A 256 -21.78 -5.07 -6.73
N MET A 257 -22.73 -4.14 -6.59
CA MET A 257 -22.64 -2.98 -5.71
C MET A 257 -22.43 -3.35 -4.23
N GLN A 258 -23.12 -4.38 -3.74
CA GLN A 258 -23.01 -4.81 -2.34
C GLN A 258 -21.58 -5.30 -2.04
N THR A 259 -20.99 -6.08 -2.95
CA THR A 259 -19.61 -6.54 -2.87
C THR A 259 -18.62 -5.38 -2.96
N ALA A 260 -18.87 -4.40 -3.83
CA ALA A 260 -18.03 -3.21 -3.98
C ALA A 260 -17.98 -2.35 -2.71
N VAL A 261 -19.07 -2.28 -1.96
CA VAL A 261 -19.16 -1.56 -0.69
C VAL A 261 -18.62 -2.39 0.48
N ALA A 262 -19.08 -3.63 0.62
CA ALA A 262 -18.73 -4.47 1.77
C ALA A 262 -17.28 -4.96 1.75
N GLY A 263 -16.70 -5.19 0.56
CA GLY A 263 -15.34 -5.72 0.41
C GLY A 263 -14.30 -4.84 1.10
N PRO A 264 -14.17 -3.55 0.76
CA PRO A 264 -13.22 -2.65 1.43
C PRO A 264 -13.50 -2.46 2.93
N ILE A 265 -14.76 -2.39 3.35
CA ILE A 265 -15.11 -2.24 4.78
C ILE A 265 -14.61 -3.46 5.57
N ILE A 266 -14.96 -4.66 5.14
CA ILE A 266 -14.55 -5.90 5.81
C ILE A 266 -13.02 -6.04 5.73
N GLY A 267 -12.44 -5.81 4.56
CA GLY A 267 -10.98 -5.87 4.37
C GLY A 267 -10.23 -4.92 5.30
N GLY A 268 -10.70 -3.68 5.44
CA GLY A 268 -10.12 -2.68 6.34
C GLY A 268 -10.24 -3.05 7.82
N CYS A 269 -11.41 -3.56 8.25
CA CYS A 269 -11.59 -4.05 9.62
C CYS A 269 -10.65 -5.23 9.93
N VAL A 270 -10.60 -6.23 9.03
CA VAL A 270 -9.69 -7.39 9.19
C VAL A 270 -8.23 -6.92 9.22
N TYR A 271 -7.86 -5.97 8.36
CA TYR A 271 -6.52 -5.41 8.30
C TYR A 271 -6.09 -4.78 9.64
N ILE A 272 -6.90 -3.86 10.20
CA ILE A 272 -6.60 -3.21 11.49
C ILE A 272 -6.43 -4.26 12.59
N LEU A 273 -7.35 -5.21 12.69
CA LEU A 273 -7.30 -6.23 13.71
C LEU A 273 -6.10 -7.17 13.57
N PHE A 274 -5.79 -7.58 12.35
CA PHE A 274 -4.72 -8.54 12.10
C PHE A 274 -3.33 -7.93 12.19
N ALA A 275 -3.17 -6.62 12.01
CA ALA A 275 -1.89 -5.92 12.16
C ALA A 275 -1.32 -5.96 13.60
N PHE A 276 -2.16 -6.23 14.60
CA PHE A 276 -1.67 -6.50 15.97
C PHE A 276 -0.86 -7.79 16.07
N VAL A 277 -1.03 -8.73 15.15
CA VAL A 277 -0.29 -10.01 15.18
C VAL A 277 1.23 -9.78 15.05
N PRO A 278 1.76 -9.13 14.02
CA PRO A 278 3.19 -8.85 13.92
C PRO A 278 3.70 -7.92 15.03
N MET A 279 2.88 -6.98 15.55
CA MET A 279 3.24 -6.17 16.71
C MET A 279 3.47 -7.03 17.96
N MET A 280 2.61 -8.00 18.24
CA MET A 280 2.77 -8.88 19.39
C MET A 280 3.93 -9.88 19.20
N ILE A 281 4.20 -10.32 17.97
CA ILE A 281 5.36 -11.18 17.69
C ILE A 281 6.67 -10.43 18.00
N VAL A 282 6.77 -9.15 17.63
CA VAL A 282 8.01 -8.38 17.92
C VAL A 282 8.18 -8.13 19.42
N VAL A 283 7.12 -7.94 20.18
CA VAL A 283 7.19 -7.86 21.65
C VAL A 283 7.70 -9.18 22.23
N ALA A 284 7.16 -10.30 21.74
CA ALA A 284 7.66 -11.63 22.15
C ALA A 284 9.15 -11.81 21.81
N SER A 285 9.61 -11.28 20.67
CA SER A 285 11.03 -11.39 20.28
C SER A 285 11.98 -10.68 21.25
N ILE A 286 11.56 -9.55 21.84
CA ILE A 286 12.35 -8.85 22.86
C ILE A 286 12.49 -9.71 24.12
N LEU A 287 11.42 -10.39 24.54
CA LEU A 287 11.45 -11.27 25.70
C LEU A 287 12.30 -12.52 25.48
N VAL A 288 12.28 -13.07 24.27
CA VAL A 288 13.01 -14.31 23.92
C VAL A 288 14.51 -14.06 23.68
N MET A 289 14.87 -12.91 23.11
CA MET A 289 16.25 -12.61 22.71
C MET A 289 16.65 -11.15 23.03
N PRO A 290 16.67 -10.75 24.31
CA PRO A 290 16.81 -9.35 24.73
C PRO A 290 18.10 -8.67 24.21
N ASP A 291 19.25 -9.35 24.26
CA ASP A 291 20.53 -8.79 23.81
C ASP A 291 20.54 -8.55 22.28
N VAL A 292 20.02 -9.49 21.53
CA VAL A 292 19.90 -9.39 20.05
C VAL A 292 18.88 -8.30 19.68
N ALA A 293 17.77 -8.24 20.43
CA ALA A 293 16.74 -7.24 20.21
C ALA A 293 17.28 -5.82 20.44
N GLN A 294 18.05 -5.58 21.49
CA GLN A 294 18.65 -4.28 21.76
C GLN A 294 19.57 -3.81 20.62
N LYS A 295 20.35 -4.74 20.04
CA LYS A 295 21.21 -4.42 18.90
C LYS A 295 20.38 -4.04 17.66
N PHE A 296 19.40 -4.88 17.28
CA PHE A 296 18.59 -4.61 16.10
C PHE A 296 17.70 -3.37 16.23
N LEU A 297 17.18 -3.08 17.42
CA LEU A 297 16.43 -1.83 17.64
C LEU A 297 17.28 -0.59 17.40
N ALA A 298 18.60 -0.66 17.62
CA ALA A 298 19.52 0.45 17.37
C ALA A 298 20.01 0.52 15.90
N GLU A 299 20.12 -0.60 15.20
CA GLU A 299 20.72 -0.69 13.86
C GLU A 299 19.68 -0.82 12.74
N ASP A 300 18.79 -1.82 12.84
CA ASP A 300 17.75 -2.14 11.82
C ASP A 300 16.61 -2.97 12.43
N PRO A 301 15.59 -2.33 13.01
CA PRO A 301 14.48 -3.01 13.68
C PRO A 301 13.70 -3.99 12.76
N GLN A 302 13.77 -3.82 11.45
CA GLN A 302 13.07 -4.66 10.47
C GLN A 302 13.58 -6.12 10.48
N GLN A 303 14.80 -6.36 10.95
CA GLN A 303 15.39 -7.69 11.03
C GLN A 303 14.99 -8.47 12.28
N LEU A 304 14.37 -7.82 13.27
CA LEU A 304 14.11 -8.42 14.58
C LEU A 304 13.18 -9.64 14.47
N LEU A 305 12.04 -9.48 13.82
CA LEU A 305 11.05 -10.56 13.64
C LEU A 305 11.58 -11.71 12.76
N PRO A 306 12.20 -11.47 11.58
CA PRO A 306 12.83 -12.54 10.81
C PRO A 306 13.92 -13.29 11.56
N THR A 307 14.71 -12.61 12.39
CA THR A 307 15.78 -13.22 13.19
C THR A 307 15.23 -14.12 14.30
N LEU A 308 14.17 -13.70 15.00
CA LEU A 308 13.48 -14.57 15.95
C LEU A 308 13.09 -15.90 15.30
N VAL A 309 12.45 -15.83 14.12
CA VAL A 309 11.99 -17.03 13.43
C VAL A 309 13.14 -17.87 12.94
N ARG A 310 14.18 -17.26 12.35
CA ARG A 310 15.34 -17.99 11.83
C ARG A 310 16.09 -18.74 12.94
N ASP A 311 16.32 -18.14 14.10
CA ASP A 311 17.25 -18.65 15.10
C ASP A 311 16.56 -19.45 16.21
N TYR A 312 15.29 -19.18 16.52
CA TYR A 312 14.58 -19.76 17.67
C TYR A 312 13.44 -20.71 17.31
N MET A 313 13.06 -20.81 16.01
CA MET A 313 11.91 -21.64 15.61
C MET A 313 12.31 -22.86 14.80
N PRO A 314 11.54 -23.96 14.88
CA PRO A 314 11.79 -25.17 14.11
C PRO A 314 11.59 -24.92 12.61
N MET A 315 12.20 -25.78 11.76
CA MET A 315 12.23 -25.61 10.31
C MET A 315 10.85 -25.40 9.67
N TRP A 316 9.83 -26.12 10.11
CA TRP A 316 8.50 -25.98 9.54
C TRP A 316 7.86 -24.61 9.78
N LEU A 317 8.12 -23.99 10.95
CA LEU A 317 7.70 -22.61 11.23
C LEU A 317 8.50 -21.59 10.43
N ARG A 318 9.81 -21.79 10.23
CA ARG A 318 10.62 -20.95 9.35
C ARG A 318 10.05 -20.95 7.94
N VAL A 319 9.73 -22.13 7.38
CA VAL A 319 9.10 -22.26 6.06
C VAL A 319 7.77 -21.54 6.02
N LEU A 320 6.93 -21.71 7.03
CA LEU A 320 5.61 -21.07 7.12
C LEU A 320 5.72 -19.55 7.21
N PHE A 321 6.64 -19.03 8.04
CA PHE A 321 6.87 -17.58 8.19
C PHE A 321 7.39 -16.94 6.90
N PHE A 322 8.49 -17.45 6.35
CA PHE A 322 9.06 -16.89 5.12
C PHE A 322 8.12 -17.03 3.93
N GLY A 323 7.32 -18.10 3.91
CA GLY A 323 6.21 -18.25 2.96
C GLY A 323 5.15 -17.17 3.15
N ALA A 324 4.76 -16.85 4.38
CA ALA A 324 3.79 -15.79 4.68
C ALA A 324 4.33 -14.40 4.31
N VAL A 325 5.60 -14.09 4.66
CA VAL A 325 6.25 -12.82 4.30
C VAL A 325 6.33 -12.65 2.79
N LEU A 326 6.82 -13.67 2.07
CA LEU A 326 6.88 -13.64 0.61
C LEU A 326 5.49 -13.49 -0.01
N SER A 327 4.47 -14.19 0.55
CA SER A 327 3.08 -14.03 0.12
C SER A 327 2.63 -12.58 0.19
N ALA A 328 2.80 -11.96 1.34
CA ALA A 328 2.38 -10.60 1.59
C ALA A 328 3.09 -9.61 0.65
N VAL A 329 4.43 -9.67 0.61
CA VAL A 329 5.24 -8.77 -0.21
C VAL A 329 4.95 -8.93 -1.71
N MET A 330 4.82 -10.17 -2.19
CA MET A 330 4.53 -10.45 -3.61
C MET A 330 3.10 -10.02 -4.00
N SER A 331 2.12 -10.21 -3.11
CA SER A 331 0.74 -9.74 -3.30
C SER A 331 0.70 -8.23 -3.46
N THR A 332 1.22 -7.50 -2.47
CA THR A 332 1.28 -6.04 -2.50
C THR A 332 2.05 -5.53 -3.72
N ALA A 333 3.23 -6.09 -4.01
CA ALA A 333 4.04 -5.69 -5.16
C ALA A 333 3.29 -5.86 -6.49
N SER A 334 2.62 -7.00 -6.71
CA SER A 334 1.90 -7.25 -7.96
C SER A 334 0.73 -6.27 -8.16
N ALA A 335 -0.02 -6.05 -7.11
CA ALA A 335 -1.16 -5.15 -7.09
C ALA A 335 -0.75 -3.68 -7.34
N THR A 336 0.30 -3.25 -6.64
CA THR A 336 0.79 -1.87 -6.69
C THR A 336 1.65 -1.58 -7.93
N MET A 337 2.15 -2.59 -8.64
CA MET A 337 2.72 -2.44 -9.99
C MET A 337 1.63 -2.30 -11.07
N LEU A 338 0.54 -3.06 -10.96
CA LEU A 338 -0.53 -3.05 -11.94
C LEU A 338 -1.29 -1.72 -11.95
N ALA A 339 -1.60 -1.18 -10.78
CA ALA A 339 -2.42 0.01 -10.61
C ALA A 339 -1.87 1.27 -11.33
N PRO A 340 -0.61 1.71 -11.06
CA PRO A 340 -0.04 2.89 -11.72
C PRO A 340 0.15 2.68 -13.22
N SER A 341 0.47 1.47 -13.65
CA SER A 341 0.64 1.16 -15.07
C SER A 341 -0.67 1.32 -15.83
N THR A 342 -1.78 0.85 -15.27
CA THR A 342 -3.12 1.03 -15.84
C THR A 342 -3.49 2.51 -15.92
N THR A 343 -3.31 3.24 -14.81
CA THR A 343 -3.61 4.69 -14.74
C THR A 343 -2.75 5.49 -15.73
N PHE A 344 -1.46 5.21 -15.81
CA PHE A 344 -0.56 5.94 -16.70
C PHE A 344 -0.93 5.73 -18.17
N VAL A 345 -1.25 4.52 -18.59
CA VAL A 345 -1.65 4.22 -19.97
C VAL A 345 -2.98 4.86 -20.29
N GLU A 346 -4.00 4.66 -19.45
CA GLU A 346 -5.36 5.13 -19.71
C GLU A 346 -5.48 6.66 -19.63
N ASN A 347 -4.83 7.29 -18.65
CA ASN A 347 -5.07 8.69 -18.33
C ASN A 347 -3.94 9.65 -18.75
N VAL A 348 -2.81 9.11 -19.23
CA VAL A 348 -1.70 9.93 -19.73
C VAL A 348 -1.34 9.56 -21.16
N LEU A 349 -0.95 8.29 -21.43
CA LEU A 349 -0.48 7.89 -22.76
C LEU A 349 -1.59 7.89 -23.81
N SER A 350 -2.82 7.52 -23.47
CA SER A 350 -3.97 7.54 -24.38
C SER A 350 -4.28 8.92 -24.98
N HIS A 351 -3.78 9.98 -24.34
CA HIS A 351 -3.90 11.35 -24.84
C HIS A 351 -2.84 11.76 -25.87
N VAL A 352 -1.79 10.97 -25.99
CA VAL A 352 -0.64 11.23 -26.88
C VAL A 352 -0.58 10.21 -28.02
N MET A 353 -1.11 9.01 -27.77
CA MET A 353 -1.10 7.89 -28.71
C MET A 353 -2.53 7.41 -28.98
N GLU A 354 -2.86 7.16 -30.23
CA GLU A 354 -4.12 6.47 -30.58
C GLU A 354 -4.01 4.99 -30.25
N LEU A 355 -4.70 4.56 -29.19
CA LEU A 355 -4.68 3.19 -28.69
C LEU A 355 -6.00 2.50 -29.02
N ASN A 356 -5.95 1.50 -29.91
CA ASN A 356 -7.06 0.55 -30.08
C ASN A 356 -6.98 -0.56 -29.01
N GLU A 357 -8.04 -1.33 -28.77
CA GLU A 357 -8.10 -2.33 -27.69
C GLU A 357 -6.92 -3.32 -27.70
N LYS A 358 -6.48 -3.80 -28.88
CA LYS A 358 -5.35 -4.75 -28.98
C LYS A 358 -4.02 -4.10 -28.60
N ASN A 359 -3.82 -2.85 -29.00
CA ASN A 359 -2.62 -2.09 -28.67
C ASN A 359 -2.63 -1.63 -27.21
N LEU A 360 -3.79 -1.27 -26.67
CA LEU A 360 -3.95 -0.82 -25.29
C LEU A 360 -3.44 -1.89 -24.30
N LEU A 361 -3.88 -3.15 -24.45
CA LEU A 361 -3.40 -4.23 -23.58
C LEU A 361 -1.88 -4.46 -23.70
N ARG A 362 -1.33 -4.38 -24.93
CA ARG A 362 0.13 -4.50 -25.13
C ARG A 362 0.88 -3.35 -24.47
N VAL A 363 0.40 -2.12 -24.64
CA VAL A 363 1.00 -0.93 -24.06
C VAL A 363 0.92 -1.00 -22.53
N MET A 364 -0.18 -1.45 -21.93
CA MET A 364 -0.28 -1.67 -20.49
C MET A 364 0.79 -2.64 -19.97
N ARG A 365 1.02 -3.77 -20.67
CA ARG A 365 2.04 -4.75 -20.30
C ARG A 365 3.46 -4.19 -20.41
N VAL A 366 3.75 -3.43 -21.47
CA VAL A 366 5.06 -2.77 -21.64
C VAL A 366 5.27 -1.70 -20.59
N THR A 367 4.26 -0.87 -20.31
CA THR A 367 4.32 0.16 -19.27
C THR A 367 4.54 -0.46 -17.89
N LEU A 368 3.89 -1.58 -17.58
CA LEU A 368 4.13 -2.32 -16.35
C LEU A 368 5.60 -2.76 -16.23
N ALA A 369 6.20 -3.28 -17.31
CA ALA A 369 7.60 -3.69 -17.32
C ALA A 369 8.56 -2.49 -17.15
N VAL A 370 8.28 -1.37 -17.82
CA VAL A 370 9.05 -0.14 -17.68
C VAL A 370 8.93 0.43 -16.27
N PHE A 371 7.71 0.45 -15.69
CA PHE A 371 7.48 0.90 -14.33
C PHE A 371 8.23 0.00 -13.31
N ALA A 372 8.17 -1.32 -13.48
CA ALA A 372 8.91 -2.25 -12.61
C ALA A 372 10.43 -2.03 -12.69
N ALA A 373 10.99 -1.76 -13.87
CA ALA A 373 12.39 -1.44 -14.03
C ALA A 373 12.77 -0.09 -13.35
N ALA A 374 11.92 0.93 -13.46
CA ALA A 374 12.11 2.21 -12.79
C ALA A 374 12.06 2.06 -11.26
N VAL A 375 11.11 1.29 -10.74
CA VAL A 375 11.01 1.00 -9.30
C VAL A 375 12.21 0.20 -8.81
N LEU A 376 12.67 -0.80 -9.57
CA LEU A 376 13.87 -1.56 -9.21
C LEU A 376 15.10 -0.66 -9.12
N ALA A 377 15.29 0.24 -10.08
CA ALA A 377 16.37 1.23 -10.03
C ALA A 377 16.24 2.16 -8.81
N TYR A 378 15.04 2.62 -8.51
CA TYR A 378 14.75 3.40 -7.31
C TYR A 378 15.09 2.61 -6.03
N SER A 379 14.64 1.35 -5.90
CA SER A 379 14.91 0.51 -4.73
C SER A 379 16.40 0.26 -4.51
N ILE A 380 17.17 0.09 -5.58
CA ILE A 380 18.63 -0.07 -5.51
C ILE A 380 19.30 1.23 -5.05
N ALA A 381 18.85 2.38 -5.56
CA ALA A 381 19.41 3.69 -5.20
C ALA A 381 19.11 4.06 -3.73
N PHE A 382 17.98 3.65 -3.19
CA PHE A 382 17.55 3.91 -1.81
C PHE A 382 17.67 2.69 -0.89
N GLN A 383 18.56 1.75 -1.22
CA GLN A 383 18.82 0.57 -0.40
C GLN A 383 19.28 0.99 1.01
N GLY A 384 18.64 0.43 2.05
CA GLY A 384 18.88 0.76 3.45
C GLY A 384 17.88 1.76 4.05
N ALA A 385 17.00 2.35 3.24
CA ALA A 385 15.90 3.15 3.76
C ALA A 385 14.88 2.29 4.52
N ALA A 386 14.26 2.86 5.56
CA ALA A 386 13.22 2.18 6.32
C ALA A 386 11.98 1.93 5.43
N ILE A 387 11.53 0.68 5.38
CA ILE A 387 10.39 0.25 4.57
C ILE A 387 9.13 1.05 4.94
N TYR A 388 8.88 1.25 6.24
CA TYR A 388 7.75 2.02 6.74
C TYR A 388 7.75 3.46 6.19
N ASP A 389 8.89 4.15 6.28
CA ASP A 389 9.01 5.55 5.85
C ASP A 389 8.90 5.70 4.33
N MET A 390 9.41 4.74 3.55
CA MET A 390 9.25 4.72 2.09
C MET A 390 7.78 4.69 1.69
N VAL A 391 6.97 3.91 2.41
CA VAL A 391 5.53 3.80 2.16
C VAL A 391 4.80 5.06 2.64
N ALA A 392 5.08 5.55 3.84
CA ALA A 392 4.47 6.75 4.39
C ALA A 392 4.70 7.98 3.48
N MET A 393 5.93 8.17 2.98
CA MET A 393 6.26 9.24 2.02
C MET A 393 5.44 9.13 0.71
N ALA A 394 5.20 7.92 0.23
CA ALA A 394 4.47 7.69 -1.01
C ALA A 394 3.05 8.27 -0.96
N TYR A 395 2.37 8.13 0.17
CA TYR A 395 1.00 8.60 0.33
C TYR A 395 0.83 10.12 0.44
N GLN A 396 1.89 10.88 0.66
CA GLN A 396 1.85 12.34 0.70
C GLN A 396 1.40 12.94 -0.65
N PHE A 397 1.83 12.35 -1.77
CA PHE A 397 1.47 12.82 -3.12
C PHE A 397 -0.04 12.86 -3.37
N PRO A 398 -0.82 11.78 -3.19
CA PRO A 398 -2.25 11.81 -3.43
C PRO A 398 -3.05 12.61 -2.40
N VAL A 399 -2.54 12.78 -1.15
CA VAL A 399 -3.17 13.69 -0.17
C VAL A 399 -3.25 15.10 -0.73
N VAL A 400 -2.15 15.58 -1.28
CA VAL A 400 -2.01 16.95 -1.75
C VAL A 400 -2.57 17.14 -3.16
N GLY A 401 -2.33 16.16 -4.05
CA GLY A 401 -2.59 16.31 -5.48
C GLY A 401 -3.92 15.73 -5.99
N ALA A 402 -4.58 14.82 -5.25
CA ALA A 402 -5.71 14.09 -5.80
C ALA A 402 -6.97 14.07 -4.90
N PHE A 403 -6.83 14.13 -3.59
CA PHE A 403 -7.93 13.93 -2.66
C PHE A 403 -9.04 14.99 -2.77
N TRP A 404 -8.70 16.27 -2.66
CA TRP A 404 -9.70 17.33 -2.69
C TRP A 404 -10.46 17.42 -4.01
N PRO A 405 -9.83 17.29 -5.18
CA PRO A 405 -10.56 17.15 -6.44
C PRO A 405 -11.53 15.98 -6.46
N LEU A 406 -11.16 14.81 -5.87
CA LEU A 406 -12.06 13.67 -5.78
C LEU A 406 -13.27 13.96 -4.91
N VAL A 407 -13.06 14.36 -3.67
CA VAL A 407 -14.12 14.56 -2.68
C VAL A 407 -15.07 15.69 -3.12
N CYS A 408 -14.52 16.84 -3.46
CA CYS A 408 -15.34 17.97 -3.91
C CYS A 408 -16.08 17.67 -5.21
N GLY A 409 -15.46 16.91 -6.11
CA GLY A 409 -16.14 16.48 -7.33
C GLY A 409 -17.33 15.57 -7.10
N LEU A 410 -17.26 14.68 -6.10
CA LEU A 410 -18.32 13.75 -5.74
C LEU A 410 -19.44 14.36 -4.90
N TYR A 411 -19.11 15.30 -4.04
CA TYR A 411 -20.02 15.78 -2.99
C TYR A 411 -20.38 17.27 -3.09
N TRP A 412 -19.57 18.09 -3.77
CA TRP A 412 -19.81 19.51 -3.87
C TRP A 412 -20.14 19.94 -5.29
N ARG A 413 -21.41 20.26 -5.55
CA ARG A 413 -21.89 20.61 -6.90
C ARG A 413 -21.20 21.85 -7.50
N ARG A 414 -20.73 22.78 -6.65
CA ARG A 414 -20.05 24.01 -7.07
C ARG A 414 -18.56 23.84 -7.35
N ALA A 415 -18.01 22.63 -7.14
CA ALA A 415 -16.61 22.33 -7.47
C ALA A 415 -16.35 22.59 -8.96
N THR A 416 -15.31 23.38 -9.26
CA THR A 416 -14.96 23.77 -10.63
C THR A 416 -13.58 23.27 -11.05
N LYS A 417 -13.31 23.28 -12.36
CA LYS A 417 -11.99 23.00 -12.91
C LYS A 417 -10.91 23.94 -12.37
N THR A 418 -11.23 25.24 -12.24
CA THR A 418 -10.32 26.25 -11.66
C THR A 418 -10.01 25.94 -10.20
N GLY A 419 -11.02 25.54 -9.42
CA GLY A 419 -10.82 25.09 -8.04
C GLY A 419 -9.90 23.88 -7.93
N ALA A 420 -10.07 22.90 -8.82
CA ALA A 420 -9.19 21.72 -8.85
C ALA A 420 -7.73 22.09 -9.19
N TYR A 421 -7.49 22.97 -10.15
CA TYR A 421 -6.12 23.48 -10.41
C TYR A 421 -5.55 24.26 -9.21
N ALA A 422 -6.33 25.14 -8.61
CA ALA A 422 -5.90 25.90 -7.44
C ALA A 422 -5.58 24.96 -6.25
N SER A 423 -6.39 23.92 -6.05
CA SER A 423 -6.13 22.87 -5.06
C SER A 423 -4.76 22.24 -5.23
N ILE A 424 -4.47 21.73 -6.43
CA ILE A 424 -3.23 21.00 -6.73
C ILE A 424 -2.02 21.95 -6.62
N VAL A 425 -2.11 23.15 -7.19
CA VAL A 425 -0.98 24.10 -7.23
C VAL A 425 -0.69 24.66 -5.83
N VAL A 426 -1.70 25.19 -5.13
CA VAL A 426 -1.50 25.79 -3.81
C VAL A 426 -1.09 24.74 -2.79
N GLY A 427 -1.76 23.58 -2.80
CA GLY A 427 -1.39 22.45 -1.93
C GLY A 427 0.03 21.96 -2.20
N GLY A 428 0.40 21.77 -3.47
CA GLY A 428 1.74 21.33 -3.86
C GLY A 428 2.82 22.32 -3.47
N ILE A 429 2.61 23.63 -3.66
CA ILE A 429 3.57 24.66 -3.26
C ILE A 429 3.77 24.66 -1.74
N VAL A 430 2.68 24.69 -0.96
CA VAL A 430 2.76 24.70 0.51
C VAL A 430 3.43 23.44 1.03
N TRP A 431 3.04 22.27 0.53
CA TRP A 431 3.67 21.00 0.90
C TRP A 431 5.19 21.01 0.59
N THR A 432 5.58 21.43 -0.63
CA THR A 432 6.99 21.50 -1.02
C THR A 432 7.78 22.47 -0.13
N VAL A 433 7.25 23.68 0.09
CA VAL A 433 7.91 24.67 0.94
C VAL A 433 8.12 24.13 2.36
N LEU A 434 7.09 23.55 2.96
CA LEU A 434 7.20 22.96 4.30
C LEU A 434 8.14 21.75 4.33
N THR A 435 8.22 20.96 3.26
CA THR A 435 9.11 19.78 3.20
C THR A 435 10.59 20.18 3.08
N VAL A 436 10.90 21.25 2.35
CA VAL A 436 12.31 21.63 2.08
C VAL A 436 12.85 22.73 3.01
N THR A 437 12.03 23.26 3.92
CA THR A 437 12.42 24.33 4.86
C THR A 437 12.23 23.90 6.31
N SER A 438 12.90 24.56 7.25
CA SER A 438 12.73 24.36 8.69
C SER A 438 11.33 24.71 9.22
N LEU A 439 10.47 25.31 8.40
CA LEU A 439 9.07 25.52 8.77
C LEU A 439 8.34 24.19 8.97
N GLY A 440 8.77 23.13 8.30
CA GLY A 440 8.26 21.77 8.46
C GLY A 440 8.50 21.17 9.84
N ASP A 441 9.51 21.65 10.57
CA ASP A 441 9.79 21.20 11.96
C ASP A 441 8.74 21.76 12.95
N VAL A 442 8.06 22.86 12.59
CA VAL A 442 7.02 23.50 13.42
C VAL A 442 5.63 23.09 12.97
N PHE A 443 5.41 23.00 11.66
CA PHE A 443 4.12 22.66 11.08
C PHE A 443 4.26 21.56 10.03
N PRO A 444 3.63 20.39 10.22
CA PRO A 444 3.82 19.22 9.36
C PRO A 444 3.45 19.48 7.91
N SER A 445 4.34 19.12 6.97
CA SER A 445 4.21 19.41 5.55
C SER A 445 2.93 18.82 4.93
N VAL A 446 2.57 17.60 5.29
CA VAL A 446 1.37 16.91 4.76
C VAL A 446 0.10 17.62 5.21
N LEU A 447 0.01 17.94 6.50
CA LEU A 447 -1.15 18.69 7.03
C LEU A 447 -1.26 20.07 6.39
N GLY A 448 -0.14 20.78 6.26
CA GLY A 448 -0.09 22.09 5.59
C GLY A 448 -0.53 22.03 4.13
N GLY A 449 0.02 21.09 3.37
CA GLY A 449 -0.36 20.83 1.98
C GLY A 449 -1.83 20.43 1.83
N PHE A 450 -2.34 19.58 2.70
CA PHE A 450 -3.74 19.16 2.73
C PHE A 450 -4.70 20.33 2.96
N LEU A 451 -4.45 21.16 3.99
CA LEU A 451 -5.27 22.33 4.31
C LEU A 451 -5.22 23.38 3.19
N ALA A 452 -4.03 23.64 2.66
CA ALA A 452 -3.81 24.56 1.55
C ALA A 452 -4.50 24.09 0.26
N ALA A 453 -4.46 22.80 -0.04
CA ALA A 453 -5.19 22.20 -1.17
C ALA A 453 -6.71 22.36 -1.01
N GLY A 454 -7.25 22.14 0.19
CA GLY A 454 -8.66 22.35 0.49
C GLY A 454 -9.08 23.83 0.35
N PHE A 455 -8.26 24.72 0.86
CA PHE A 455 -8.47 26.18 0.70
C PHE A 455 -8.43 26.58 -0.78
N GLY A 456 -7.43 26.15 -1.54
CA GLY A 456 -7.33 26.37 -2.98
C GLY A 456 -8.54 25.86 -3.75
N MET A 457 -9.03 24.65 -3.41
CA MET A 457 -10.25 24.09 -3.98
C MET A 457 -11.47 24.96 -3.72
N ALA A 458 -11.64 25.42 -2.49
CA ALA A 458 -12.79 26.23 -2.09
C ALA A 458 -12.75 27.61 -2.77
N VAL A 459 -11.65 28.35 -2.63
CA VAL A 459 -11.51 29.69 -3.20
C VAL A 459 -11.58 29.66 -4.72
N GLY A 460 -10.84 28.76 -5.38
CA GLY A 460 -10.84 28.65 -6.83
C GLY A 460 -12.19 28.22 -7.42
N SER A 461 -13.04 27.53 -6.65
CA SER A 461 -14.39 27.17 -7.08
C SER A 461 -15.42 28.26 -6.87
N LEU A 462 -15.19 29.17 -5.91
CA LEU A 462 -16.10 30.30 -5.59
C LEU A 462 -15.82 31.54 -6.42
N VAL A 463 -14.60 31.70 -6.97
CA VAL A 463 -14.26 32.84 -7.84
C VAL A 463 -15.04 32.71 -9.17
N PRO A 464 -15.83 33.74 -9.53
CA PRO A 464 -16.55 33.72 -10.80
C PRO A 464 -15.58 33.81 -11.97
N THR A 465 -15.48 32.75 -12.74
CA THR A 465 -14.75 32.75 -14.01
C THR A 465 -15.73 32.85 -15.18
N ALA A 466 -15.26 33.38 -16.32
CA ALA A 466 -16.09 33.48 -17.53
C ALA A 466 -16.67 32.13 -17.96
N ALA A 467 -16.01 31.02 -17.63
CA ALA A 467 -16.46 29.65 -17.88
C ALA A 467 -17.63 29.19 -16.97
N ASN A 468 -17.81 29.82 -15.80
CA ASN A 468 -18.88 29.48 -14.84
C ASN A 468 -20.20 30.22 -15.07
N ARG A 469 -20.27 31.07 -16.09
CA ARG A 469 -21.47 31.87 -16.45
C ARG A 469 -22.38 31.20 -17.49
N ARG A 470 -22.09 29.95 -17.89
CA ARG A 470 -22.94 29.16 -18.79
C ARG A 470 -23.60 27.99 -18.09
#